data_e7a5150da3cf0cd4a7d27439f57c4274
#
_entry.id   e7a5150da3cf0cd4a7d27439f57c4274
#
_cell.length_a   1.000
_cell.length_b   1.000
_cell.length_c   1.000
_cell.angle_alpha   90.00
_cell.angle_beta   90.00
_cell.angle_gamma   90.00
#
_symmetry.space_group_name_H-M   'P 1'
#
loop_
_entity.id
_entity.type
_entity.pdbx_description
1 polymer ?
#
loop_
_entity_poly.entity_id
_entity_poly.type
_entity_poly.pdbx_seq_one_letter_code
_entity_poly.pdbx_strand_id
1 'polypeptide(L)'
;MKSPFRELLEAGWTAELIGFSALDRYFDIPSGPATFIQTTANLPDLSKIFEQIRFPGVALADAAVDLGEERFYFYCEESREAPYFLHPLLSLRYDMGRQSFIDKAEIYPLLAAMARLLRNSDKKTKQEYDLKEMPLHWTYPEYFLEYSAILARYSSLEDAYGGENLVSAIMTTKPPQAPVANIPIEMQRTYLELLLTSNRPDLGFSFLLKTGVISQIWPELAMMDRVDHSKEFHPEGNVWRHTMETFRYRKKPDLLLSLGLLLHDSGKSFSESTGNHRFDKHAELGADVAIRFLNRLRFSSSTISKVQYLVRNHMMPAALPRLPLQRTQETLESSLFPLLLELYRCDEASSYKGLDNYYESAATYQNYLRHMKNPYRAADGKKLDKKRR
;
A
#
# COMPACT_ATOMS: atom_id res chain seq x y z
N MET A 1 -21.97 7.88 12.58
CA MET A 1 -20.90 8.31 13.50
C MET A 1 -20.51 9.73 13.14
N LYS A 2 -20.31 10.65 14.09
CA LYS A 2 -19.86 12.01 13.79
C LYS A 2 -18.40 11.94 13.36
N SER A 3 -17.99 12.83 12.46
CA SER A 3 -16.58 12.95 12.06
C SER A 3 -15.74 13.44 13.24
N PRO A 4 -14.53 12.88 13.51
CA PRO A 4 -13.65 13.34 14.58
C PRO A 4 -13.35 14.84 14.55
N PHE A 5 -13.29 15.43 13.37
CA PHE A 5 -13.12 16.88 13.21
C PHE A 5 -14.28 17.67 13.82
N ARG A 6 -15.50 17.19 13.57
CA ARG A 6 -16.70 17.84 14.05
C ARG A 6 -16.80 17.74 15.58
N GLU A 7 -16.46 16.59 16.12
CA GLU A 7 -16.45 16.38 17.59
C GLU A 7 -15.46 17.30 18.28
N LEU A 8 -14.24 17.47 17.75
CA LEU A 8 -13.25 18.40 18.28
C LEU A 8 -13.74 19.85 18.19
N LEU A 9 -14.24 20.28 17.04
CA LEU A 9 -14.69 21.66 16.82
C LEU A 9 -15.93 22.00 17.68
N GLU A 10 -16.89 21.09 17.81
CA GLU A 10 -18.06 21.25 18.68
C GLU A 10 -17.68 21.33 20.17
N ALA A 11 -16.57 20.66 20.56
CA ALA A 11 -16.00 20.78 21.90
C ALA A 11 -15.16 22.05 22.13
N GLY A 12 -14.97 22.88 21.10
CA GLY A 12 -14.21 24.14 21.18
C GLY A 12 -12.70 24.01 20.94
N TRP A 13 -12.23 22.84 20.49
CA TRP A 13 -10.82 22.58 20.20
C TRP A 13 -10.50 22.86 18.72
N THR A 14 -9.22 23.07 18.41
CA THR A 14 -8.78 23.15 17.01
C THR A 14 -8.70 21.76 16.40
N ALA A 15 -8.83 21.71 15.06
CA ALA A 15 -8.60 20.50 14.27
C ALA A 15 -7.88 20.88 12.97
N GLU A 16 -6.60 20.56 12.87
CA GLU A 16 -5.79 20.82 11.69
C GLU A 16 -5.32 19.51 11.07
N LEU A 17 -5.55 19.31 9.77
CA LEU A 17 -4.86 18.25 9.04
C LEU A 17 -3.38 18.60 8.96
N ILE A 18 -2.51 17.60 9.18
CA ILE A 18 -1.07 17.75 9.09
C ILE A 18 -0.44 16.65 8.25
N GLY A 19 0.81 16.83 7.80
CA GLY A 19 1.58 15.83 7.09
C GLY A 19 0.90 15.36 5.81
N PHE A 20 0.82 14.04 5.62
CA PHE A 20 0.18 13.43 4.45
C PHE A 20 -1.28 13.87 4.27
N SER A 21 -2.03 14.04 5.35
CA SER A 21 -3.43 14.42 5.26
C SER A 21 -3.63 15.85 4.73
N ALA A 22 -2.74 16.78 5.08
CA ALA A 22 -2.73 18.11 4.52
C ALA A 22 -2.32 18.14 3.05
N LEU A 23 -1.30 17.34 2.68
CA LEU A 23 -0.87 17.21 1.28
C LEU A 23 -1.93 16.54 0.41
N ASP A 24 -2.59 15.48 0.90
CA ASP A 24 -3.70 14.84 0.18
C ASP A 24 -4.81 15.84 -0.12
N ARG A 25 -5.14 16.68 0.87
CA ARG A 25 -6.11 17.76 0.71
C ARG A 25 -5.64 18.81 -0.30
N TYR A 26 -4.34 19.15 -0.31
CA TYR A 26 -3.77 20.13 -1.24
C TYR A 26 -3.80 19.65 -2.69
N PHE A 27 -3.47 18.37 -2.91
CA PHE A 27 -3.45 17.76 -4.24
C PHE A 27 -4.79 17.18 -4.70
N ASP A 28 -5.83 17.28 -3.88
CA ASP A 28 -7.17 16.72 -4.14
C ASP A 28 -7.13 15.22 -4.45
N ILE A 29 -6.34 14.47 -3.68
CA ILE A 29 -6.27 13.02 -3.77
C ILE A 29 -7.00 12.36 -2.59
N PRO A 30 -7.53 11.14 -2.77
CA PRO A 30 -8.19 10.43 -1.69
C PRO A 30 -7.31 10.28 -0.46
N SER A 31 -7.88 10.52 0.73
CA SER A 31 -7.18 10.31 2.00
C SER A 31 -6.62 8.90 2.10
N GLY A 32 -5.45 8.77 2.72
CA GLY A 32 -4.83 7.48 3.01
C GLY A 32 -5.58 6.71 4.09
N PRO A 33 -5.06 5.54 4.50
CA PRO A 33 -5.65 4.69 5.54
C PRO A 33 -5.54 5.30 6.94
N ALA A 34 -4.78 6.38 7.07
CA ALA A 34 -4.56 7.11 8.30
C ALA A 34 -4.73 8.60 8.08
N THR A 35 -5.46 9.27 8.97
CA THR A 35 -5.63 10.72 9.00
C THR A 35 -4.87 11.30 10.17
N PHE A 36 -4.03 12.29 9.91
CA PHE A 36 -3.15 12.94 10.87
C PHE A 36 -3.73 14.30 11.25
N ILE A 37 -4.04 14.49 12.54
CA ILE A 37 -4.74 15.67 13.07
C ILE A 37 -3.91 16.28 14.18
N GLN A 38 -3.61 17.57 14.06
CA GLN A 38 -3.13 18.37 15.19
C GLN A 38 -4.30 19.08 15.85
N THR A 39 -4.28 19.15 17.20
CA THR A 39 -5.34 19.77 18.01
C THR A 39 -4.76 20.44 19.26
N THR A 40 -5.46 21.47 19.73
CA THR A 40 -5.20 22.10 21.04
C THR A 40 -5.78 21.30 22.21
N ALA A 41 -6.59 20.26 21.95
CA ALA A 41 -7.03 19.32 22.98
C ALA A 41 -5.83 18.54 23.55
N ASN A 42 -5.78 18.37 24.85
CA ASN A 42 -4.82 17.47 25.50
C ASN A 42 -5.36 16.03 25.58
N LEU A 43 -4.53 15.08 26.04
CA LEU A 43 -4.94 13.67 26.13
C LEU A 43 -6.17 13.42 27.02
N PRO A 44 -6.31 14.05 28.21
CA PRO A 44 -7.53 13.97 29.01
C PRO A 44 -8.78 14.48 28.28
N ASP A 45 -8.67 15.53 27.47
CA ASP A 45 -9.80 16.08 26.74
C ASP A 45 -10.19 15.17 25.57
N LEU A 46 -9.21 14.61 24.83
CA LEU A 46 -9.46 13.60 23.81
C LEU A 46 -10.16 12.37 24.38
N SER A 47 -9.78 11.93 25.59
CA SER A 47 -10.41 10.76 26.23
C SER A 47 -11.86 11.00 26.68
N LYS A 48 -12.27 12.26 26.87
CA LYS A 48 -13.69 12.62 27.11
C LYS A 48 -14.52 12.61 25.84
N ILE A 49 -13.88 12.90 24.69
CA ILE A 49 -14.56 12.96 23.39
C ILE A 49 -14.65 11.56 22.74
N PHE A 50 -13.59 10.76 22.83
CA PHE A 50 -13.48 9.48 22.16
C PHE A 50 -13.42 8.32 23.17
N GLU A 51 -14.40 7.42 23.12
CA GLU A 51 -14.48 6.27 24.05
C GLU A 51 -13.37 5.23 23.82
N GLN A 52 -12.91 5.07 22.57
CA GLN A 52 -11.93 4.05 22.17
C GLN A 52 -10.60 4.68 21.77
N ILE A 53 -10.04 5.47 22.66
CA ILE A 53 -8.73 6.07 22.45
C ILE A 53 -7.62 5.09 22.83
N ARG A 54 -6.57 5.05 22.03
CA ARG A 54 -5.36 4.28 22.28
C ARG A 54 -4.11 5.17 22.13
N PHE A 55 -3.01 4.73 22.69
CA PHE A 55 -1.75 5.45 22.67
C PHE A 55 -0.72 4.69 21.83
N PRO A 56 -0.49 5.11 20.56
CA PRO A 56 0.38 4.38 19.63
C PRO A 56 1.87 4.50 19.94
N GLY A 57 2.23 5.39 20.84
CA GLY A 57 3.60 5.71 21.21
C GLY A 57 4.08 7.04 20.64
N VAL A 58 4.94 7.69 21.40
CA VAL A 58 5.39 9.09 21.20
C VAL A 58 6.04 9.31 19.82
N ALA A 59 6.64 8.27 19.23
CA ALA A 59 7.31 8.40 17.93
C ALA A 59 6.34 8.62 16.76
N LEU A 60 5.08 8.16 16.88
CA LEU A 60 4.11 8.27 15.79
C LEU A 60 3.05 9.33 16.06
N ALA A 61 2.37 9.26 17.22
CA ALA A 61 1.33 10.20 17.61
C ALA A 61 1.09 10.14 19.12
N ASP A 62 0.43 11.18 19.66
CA ASP A 62 0.10 11.23 21.10
C ASP A 62 -1.09 10.32 21.40
N ALA A 63 -2.08 10.26 20.51
CA ALA A 63 -3.24 9.38 20.62
C ALA A 63 -3.71 8.90 19.24
N ALA A 64 -4.51 7.85 19.23
CA ALA A 64 -5.18 7.35 18.03
C ALA A 64 -6.57 6.82 18.32
N VAL A 65 -7.46 6.92 17.32
CA VAL A 65 -8.81 6.36 17.35
C VAL A 65 -9.05 5.62 16.03
N ASP A 66 -9.59 4.42 16.13
CA ASP A 66 -9.99 3.64 14.95
C ASP A 66 -11.52 3.71 14.81
N LEU A 67 -12.02 4.24 13.68
CA LEU A 67 -13.44 4.34 13.35
C LEU A 67 -13.75 3.51 12.12
N GLY A 68 -14.15 2.26 12.34
CA GLY A 68 -14.29 1.29 11.27
C GLY A 68 -12.94 0.91 10.67
N GLU A 69 -12.76 1.19 9.38
CA GLU A 69 -11.48 0.97 8.69
C GLU A 69 -10.56 2.20 8.69
N GLU A 70 -11.08 3.35 9.10
CA GLU A 70 -10.33 4.61 9.15
C GLU A 70 -9.61 4.76 10.50
N ARG A 71 -8.36 5.23 10.45
CA ARG A 71 -7.52 5.48 11.61
C ARG A 71 -7.20 6.97 11.70
N PHE A 72 -7.40 7.55 12.89
CA PHE A 72 -7.12 8.95 13.18
C PHE A 72 -6.00 9.03 14.21
N TYR A 73 -4.93 9.73 13.87
CA TYR A 73 -3.81 10.03 14.75
C TYR A 73 -3.90 11.48 15.23
N PHE A 74 -3.84 11.68 16.54
CA PHE A 74 -3.91 12.99 17.18
C PHE A 74 -2.56 13.41 17.73
N TYR A 75 -2.21 14.64 17.46
CA TYR A 75 -1.02 15.34 17.91
C TYR A 75 -1.46 16.53 18.75
N CYS A 76 -1.19 16.48 20.07
CA CYS A 76 -1.55 17.53 21.02
C CYS A 76 -0.50 18.63 20.96
N GLU A 77 -0.93 19.86 20.76
CA GLU A 77 -0.02 20.99 20.52
C GLU A 77 0.95 21.25 21.70
N GLU A 78 0.50 20.96 22.93
CA GLU A 78 1.29 21.16 24.16
C GLU A 78 2.33 20.05 24.42
N SER A 79 2.30 18.94 23.66
CA SER A 79 3.06 17.74 24.01
C SER A 79 4.48 17.69 23.44
N ARG A 80 4.87 18.56 22.50
CA ARG A 80 6.15 18.46 21.79
C ARG A 80 6.77 19.79 21.35
N GLU A 81 8.10 19.89 21.52
CA GLU A 81 8.94 20.93 20.92
C GLU A 81 9.41 20.58 19.49
N ALA A 82 9.43 19.30 19.10
CA ALA A 82 9.94 18.82 17.83
C ALA A 82 8.83 18.68 16.76
N PRO A 83 9.14 18.88 15.47
CA PRO A 83 8.17 18.66 14.40
C PRO A 83 7.72 17.19 14.35
N TYR A 84 6.45 16.97 14.05
CA TYR A 84 5.86 15.63 13.94
C TYR A 84 6.34 14.86 12.70
N PHE A 85 6.66 15.59 11.64
CA PHE A 85 7.23 15.09 10.41
C PHE A 85 8.56 15.76 10.13
N LEU A 86 9.51 14.98 9.64
CA LEU A 86 10.87 15.46 9.37
C LEU A 86 11.02 16.03 7.95
N HIS A 87 10.21 15.53 7.02
CA HIS A 87 10.30 15.98 5.63
C HIS A 87 9.60 17.34 5.46
N PRO A 88 10.27 18.37 4.86
CA PRO A 88 9.73 19.72 4.74
C PRO A 88 8.35 19.79 4.07
N LEU A 89 8.07 18.96 3.05
CA LEU A 89 6.75 18.92 2.40
C LEU A 89 5.62 18.57 3.36
N LEU A 90 5.89 17.82 4.43
CA LEU A 90 4.91 17.41 5.43
C LEU A 90 4.66 18.47 6.50
N SER A 91 5.27 19.66 6.39
CA SER A 91 5.03 20.80 7.28
C SER A 91 3.74 21.58 6.95
N LEU A 92 3.13 21.35 5.78
CA LEU A 92 1.85 21.96 5.42
C LEU A 92 0.76 21.53 6.40
N ARG A 93 -0.12 22.48 6.75
CA ARG A 93 -1.32 22.24 7.57
C ARG A 93 -2.57 22.73 6.86
N TYR A 94 -3.71 22.18 7.25
CA TYR A 94 -5.02 22.65 6.79
C TYR A 94 -5.97 22.77 7.97
N ASP A 95 -6.38 24.01 8.28
CA ASP A 95 -7.34 24.31 9.35
C ASP A 95 -8.75 23.91 8.93
N MET A 96 -9.33 22.93 9.61
CA MET A 96 -10.66 22.39 9.32
C MET A 96 -11.78 23.37 9.69
N GLY A 97 -11.55 24.24 10.69
CA GLY A 97 -12.52 25.25 11.11
C GLY A 97 -12.59 26.44 10.14
N ARG A 98 -11.42 26.93 9.73
CA ARG A 98 -11.29 28.08 8.81
C ARG A 98 -11.31 27.66 7.33
N GLN A 99 -11.20 26.36 7.04
CA GLN A 99 -11.09 25.81 5.69
C GLN A 99 -9.97 26.44 4.85
N SER A 100 -8.81 26.63 5.44
CA SER A 100 -7.66 27.27 4.82
C SER A 100 -6.35 26.57 5.14
N PHE A 101 -5.41 26.62 4.18
CA PHE A 101 -4.07 26.12 4.38
C PHE A 101 -3.22 27.07 5.22
N ILE A 102 -2.32 26.50 6.03
CA ILE A 102 -1.33 27.21 6.84
C ILE A 102 0.04 26.71 6.40
N ASP A 103 0.86 27.60 5.87
CA ASP A 103 2.21 27.32 5.37
C ASP A 103 3.23 28.19 6.16
N LYS A 104 3.60 27.75 7.36
CA LYS A 104 4.60 28.45 8.17
C LYS A 104 6.04 28.24 7.69
N ALA A 105 6.26 27.17 6.91
CA ALA A 105 7.60 26.83 6.41
C ALA A 105 7.84 27.33 4.97
N GLU A 106 6.90 28.12 4.43
CA GLU A 106 6.99 28.72 3.09
C GLU A 106 7.21 27.69 1.97
N ILE A 107 6.58 26.52 2.07
CA ILE A 107 6.71 25.43 1.07
C ILE A 107 5.81 25.60 -0.15
N TYR A 108 4.92 26.61 -0.19
CA TYR A 108 4.05 26.86 -1.34
C TYR A 108 4.78 26.99 -2.68
N PRO A 109 5.95 27.63 -2.77
CA PRO A 109 6.68 27.66 -4.05
C PRO A 109 7.04 26.27 -4.54
N LEU A 110 7.46 25.37 -3.63
CA LEU A 110 7.78 23.98 -3.93
C LEU A 110 6.53 23.18 -4.31
N LEU A 111 5.44 23.31 -3.54
CA LEU A 111 4.16 22.68 -3.83
C LEU A 111 3.56 23.18 -5.15
N ALA A 112 3.67 24.48 -5.43
CA ALA A 112 3.23 25.07 -6.69
C ALA A 112 4.07 24.58 -7.88
N ALA A 113 5.37 24.36 -7.69
CA ALA A 113 6.23 23.75 -8.68
C ALA A 113 5.81 22.30 -8.96
N MET A 114 5.60 21.49 -7.92
CA MET A 114 5.04 20.15 -8.04
C MET A 114 3.68 20.18 -8.74
N ALA A 115 2.74 21.04 -8.32
CA ALA A 115 1.42 21.15 -8.92
C ALA A 115 1.45 21.66 -10.38
N ARG A 116 2.45 22.45 -10.77
CA ARG A 116 2.64 22.87 -12.19
C ARG A 116 3.17 21.71 -13.04
N LEU A 117 4.06 20.92 -12.52
CA LEU A 117 4.49 19.66 -13.14
C LEU A 117 3.26 18.76 -13.37
N LEU A 118 2.32 18.73 -12.42
CA LEU A 118 1.06 17.99 -12.48
C LEU A 118 0.07 18.47 -13.57
N ARG A 119 0.09 19.76 -13.91
CA ARG A 119 -0.89 20.37 -14.86
C ARG A 119 -0.37 20.58 -16.28
N ASN A 120 0.94 20.59 -16.50
CA ASN A 120 1.56 20.98 -17.77
C ASN A 120 2.18 19.79 -18.51
N SER A 121 1.33 18.83 -18.90
CA SER A 121 1.76 17.64 -19.68
C SER A 121 2.30 17.94 -21.08
N ASP A 122 2.09 19.13 -21.63
CA ASP A 122 2.33 19.42 -23.06
C ASP A 122 3.54 20.28 -23.38
N LYS A 123 4.34 20.71 -22.43
CA LYS A 123 5.53 21.54 -22.73
C LYS A 123 6.77 21.02 -22.03
N LYS A 124 7.70 20.50 -22.83
CA LYS A 124 9.10 20.26 -22.49
C LYS A 124 9.79 21.53 -21.95
N THR A 125 9.54 21.90 -20.73
CA THR A 125 10.34 22.88 -20.01
C THR A 125 11.26 22.12 -19.07
N LYS A 126 12.50 21.92 -19.52
CA LYS A 126 13.63 21.56 -18.67
C LYS A 126 13.91 22.71 -17.71
N GLN A 127 13.20 22.80 -16.61
CA GLN A 127 13.62 23.53 -15.43
C GLN A 127 14.18 22.52 -14.44
N GLU A 128 15.51 22.41 -14.39
CA GLU A 128 16.23 21.70 -13.33
C GLU A 128 15.90 22.43 -12.01
N TYR A 129 15.03 21.85 -11.20
CA TYR A 129 14.92 22.24 -9.80
C TYR A 129 16.09 21.63 -9.06
N ASP A 130 16.95 22.48 -8.50
CA ASP A 130 18.08 22.03 -7.69
C ASP A 130 17.59 21.52 -6.33
N LEU A 131 17.26 20.23 -6.27
CA LEU A 131 16.89 19.53 -5.04
C LEU A 131 18.05 19.47 -4.02
N LYS A 132 19.25 19.99 -4.37
CA LYS A 132 20.42 20.04 -3.49
C LYS A 132 20.24 20.97 -2.29
N GLU A 133 19.26 21.88 -2.32
CA GLU A 133 19.01 22.82 -1.23
C GLU A 133 18.00 22.35 -0.18
N MET A 134 17.36 21.17 -0.36
CA MET A 134 16.51 20.62 0.68
C MET A 134 17.37 20.05 1.81
N PRO A 135 17.21 20.52 3.07
CA PRO A 135 17.90 19.94 4.20
C PRO A 135 17.42 18.50 4.41
N LEU A 136 18.22 17.56 3.92
CA LEU A 136 17.91 16.14 3.98
C LEU A 136 18.33 15.62 5.37
N HIS A 137 17.38 15.33 6.23
CA HIS A 137 17.62 14.76 7.55
C HIS A 137 17.92 13.25 7.48
N TRP A 138 18.89 12.86 6.65
CA TRP A 138 19.33 11.48 6.48
C TRP A 138 19.87 10.80 7.75
N THR A 139 19.92 11.52 8.86
CA THR A 139 20.33 10.98 10.17
C THR A 139 19.21 10.22 10.88
N TYR A 140 17.95 10.41 10.46
CA TYR A 140 16.79 9.80 11.08
C TYR A 140 16.17 8.73 10.17
N PRO A 141 16.00 7.50 10.63
CA PRO A 141 15.42 6.43 9.80
C PRO A 141 13.97 6.70 9.44
N GLU A 142 13.21 7.41 10.27
CA GLU A 142 11.83 7.83 10.02
C GLU A 142 11.72 8.68 8.76
N TYR A 143 12.72 9.50 8.49
CA TYR A 143 12.79 10.33 7.29
C TYR A 143 12.75 9.49 5.99
N PHE A 144 13.38 8.31 5.99
CA PHE A 144 13.34 7.41 4.83
C PHE A 144 11.94 6.85 4.59
N LEU A 145 11.17 6.58 5.65
CA LEU A 145 9.78 6.15 5.53
C LEU A 145 8.91 7.28 4.98
N GLU A 146 9.04 8.50 5.52
CA GLU A 146 8.32 9.69 5.03
C GLU A 146 8.59 9.91 3.54
N TYR A 147 9.86 9.92 3.17
CA TYR A 147 10.28 10.15 1.79
C TYR A 147 9.78 9.06 0.85
N SER A 148 9.85 7.79 1.26
CA SER A 148 9.32 6.68 0.47
C SER A 148 7.81 6.80 0.23
N ALA A 149 7.06 7.22 1.25
CA ALA A 149 5.62 7.43 1.15
C ALA A 149 5.28 8.64 0.24
N ILE A 150 6.08 9.72 0.29
CA ILE A 150 5.96 10.85 -0.64
C ILE A 150 6.17 10.38 -2.08
N LEU A 151 7.24 9.62 -2.35
CA LEU A 151 7.49 9.04 -3.67
C LEU A 151 6.33 8.17 -4.15
N ALA A 152 5.86 7.26 -3.31
CA ALA A 152 4.79 6.34 -3.66
C ALA A 152 3.46 7.06 -3.93
N ARG A 153 3.16 8.11 -3.15
CA ARG A 153 1.84 8.73 -3.15
C ARG A 153 1.70 9.84 -4.19
N TYR A 154 2.77 10.62 -4.42
CA TYR A 154 2.71 11.82 -5.26
C TYR A 154 3.44 11.70 -6.60
N SER A 155 4.26 10.65 -6.85
CA SER A 155 5.01 10.51 -8.11
C SER A 155 4.18 10.07 -9.31
N SER A 156 3.04 9.41 -9.11
CA SER A 156 2.14 9.06 -10.23
C SER A 156 1.61 10.28 -10.96
N LEU A 157 1.65 11.40 -10.29
CA LEU A 157 1.30 12.68 -10.85
C LEU A 157 2.37 13.15 -11.86
N GLU A 158 3.62 12.71 -11.73
CA GLU A 158 4.74 13.03 -12.64
C GLU A 158 4.75 12.17 -13.89
N ASP A 159 4.48 10.86 -13.77
CA ASP A 159 4.46 9.94 -14.92
C ASP A 159 3.37 10.30 -15.94
N ALA A 160 2.23 10.78 -15.48
CA ALA A 160 1.16 11.26 -16.36
C ALA A 160 1.59 12.48 -17.21
N TYR A 161 2.67 13.16 -16.82
CA TYR A 161 3.10 14.44 -17.36
C TYR A 161 4.54 14.47 -17.88
N GLY A 162 5.18 13.30 -18.07
CA GLY A 162 6.51 13.18 -18.65
C GLY A 162 7.65 13.63 -17.72
N GLY A 163 7.40 13.58 -16.41
CA GLY A 163 8.36 13.96 -15.37
C GLY A 163 9.30 12.80 -14.96
N GLU A 164 10.21 12.40 -15.83
CA GLU A 164 11.35 11.59 -15.40
C GLU A 164 12.23 12.30 -14.34
N ASN A 165 12.00 13.59 -14.07
CA ASN A 165 13.01 14.46 -13.48
C ASN A 165 13.09 14.40 -11.94
N LEU A 166 12.00 14.41 -11.17
CA LEU A 166 12.12 14.38 -9.69
C LEU A 166 12.48 12.98 -9.20
N VAL A 167 11.76 11.98 -9.65
CA VAL A 167 12.02 10.58 -9.31
C VAL A 167 13.38 10.13 -9.87
N SER A 168 13.70 10.52 -11.11
CA SER A 168 14.99 10.20 -11.76
C SER A 168 16.15 10.92 -11.06
N ALA A 169 16.03 12.18 -10.70
CA ALA A 169 17.06 12.89 -9.95
C ALA A 169 17.30 12.28 -8.57
N ILE A 170 16.25 11.85 -7.90
CA ILE A 170 16.31 11.17 -6.61
C ILE A 170 16.88 9.76 -6.75
N MET A 171 16.53 9.05 -7.81
CA MET A 171 16.98 7.69 -8.07
C MET A 171 18.35 7.59 -8.72
N THR A 172 18.87 8.66 -9.35
CA THR A 172 20.23 8.72 -9.93
C THR A 172 21.29 9.04 -8.89
N THR A 173 20.97 9.80 -7.85
CA THR A 173 21.85 9.94 -6.70
C THR A 173 21.79 8.65 -5.88
N LYS A 174 22.94 8.05 -5.58
CA LYS A 174 23.01 6.90 -4.66
C LYS A 174 22.51 7.39 -3.30
N PRO A 175 21.31 6.98 -2.83
CA PRO A 175 20.82 7.46 -1.55
C PRO A 175 21.75 6.98 -0.44
N PRO A 176 21.93 7.76 0.64
CA PRO A 176 22.70 7.32 1.79
C PRO A 176 22.05 6.08 2.40
N GLN A 177 22.85 5.23 3.03
CA GLN A 177 22.29 4.11 3.80
C GLN A 177 21.57 4.63 5.03
N ALA A 178 20.38 4.11 5.27
CA ALA A 178 19.65 4.46 6.47
C ALA A 178 20.40 3.99 7.71
N PRO A 179 20.45 4.81 8.78
CA PRO A 179 21.02 4.39 10.04
C PRO A 179 20.25 3.19 10.60
N VAL A 180 20.95 2.28 11.26
CA VAL A 180 20.31 1.18 11.97
C VAL A 180 19.52 1.76 13.14
N ALA A 181 18.20 1.59 13.12
CA ALA A 181 17.32 2.11 14.13
C ALA A 181 16.15 1.20 14.42
N ASN A 182 15.67 1.27 15.63
CA ASN A 182 14.49 0.54 16.07
C ASN A 182 13.24 1.37 15.76
N ILE A 183 12.74 1.29 14.52
CA ILE A 183 11.49 1.94 14.13
C ILE A 183 10.32 1.24 14.82
N PRO A 184 9.45 1.96 15.55
CA PRO A 184 8.29 1.36 16.21
C PRO A 184 7.38 0.59 15.27
N ILE A 185 6.83 -0.53 15.72
CA ILE A 185 5.96 -1.41 14.91
C ILE A 185 4.75 -0.67 14.36
N GLU A 186 4.13 0.19 15.16
CA GLU A 186 2.98 1.00 14.71
C GLU A 186 3.36 1.91 13.54
N MET A 187 4.53 2.53 13.60
CA MET A 187 5.06 3.35 12.52
C MET A 187 5.35 2.51 11.27
N GLN A 188 6.03 1.36 11.43
CA GLN A 188 6.28 0.44 10.31
C GLN A 188 4.98 0.06 9.61
N ARG A 189 3.94 -0.30 10.38
CA ARG A 189 2.63 -0.64 9.84
C ARG A 189 1.98 0.54 9.12
N THR A 190 1.96 1.72 9.74
CA THR A 190 1.33 2.92 9.16
C THR A 190 1.96 3.30 7.81
N TYR A 191 3.29 3.30 7.73
CA TYR A 191 3.98 3.60 6.49
C TYR A 191 3.85 2.48 5.44
N LEU A 192 3.79 1.22 5.86
CA LEU A 192 3.46 0.11 4.96
C LEU A 192 2.07 0.30 4.34
N GLU A 193 1.07 0.63 5.16
CA GLU A 193 -0.29 0.90 4.70
C GLU A 193 -0.35 2.12 3.75
N LEU A 194 0.37 3.21 4.08
CA LEU A 194 0.48 4.39 3.22
C LEU A 194 1.10 4.04 1.85
N LEU A 195 2.18 3.27 1.84
CA LEU A 195 2.83 2.79 0.61
C LEU A 195 1.85 1.97 -0.23
N LEU A 196 1.24 0.94 0.36
CA LEU A 196 0.39 -0.02 -0.33
C LEU A 196 -0.92 0.58 -0.87
N THR A 197 -1.40 1.65 -0.25
CA THR A 197 -2.59 2.39 -0.71
C THR A 197 -2.25 3.59 -1.60
N SER A 198 -0.99 3.77 -1.95
CA SER A 198 -0.52 4.77 -2.91
C SER A 198 -0.62 4.27 -4.35
N ASN A 199 -0.54 5.18 -5.33
CA ASN A 199 -0.58 4.82 -6.75
C ASN A 199 0.69 4.12 -7.23
N ARG A 200 1.87 4.52 -6.71
CA ARG A 200 3.20 4.03 -7.11
C ARG A 200 3.99 3.44 -5.93
N PRO A 201 3.49 2.38 -5.26
CA PRO A 201 4.24 1.74 -4.18
C PRO A 201 5.59 1.20 -4.63
N ASP A 202 5.70 0.79 -5.91
CA ASP A 202 6.94 0.35 -6.54
C ASP A 202 8.10 1.34 -6.35
N LEU A 203 7.85 2.65 -6.45
CA LEU A 203 8.86 3.68 -6.27
C LEU A 203 9.30 3.79 -4.80
N GLY A 204 8.34 3.86 -3.89
CA GLY A 204 8.63 3.92 -2.45
C GLY A 204 9.40 2.70 -1.95
N PHE A 205 8.95 1.50 -2.32
CA PHE A 205 9.65 0.26 -1.96
C PHE A 205 11.04 0.15 -2.59
N SER A 206 11.21 0.57 -3.85
CA SER A 206 12.52 0.59 -4.51
C SER A 206 13.49 1.52 -3.81
N PHE A 207 13.03 2.68 -3.34
CA PHE A 207 13.83 3.59 -2.52
C PHE A 207 14.23 2.93 -1.19
N LEU A 208 13.29 2.34 -0.45
CA LEU A 208 13.59 1.67 0.82
C LEU A 208 14.53 0.47 0.66
N LEU A 209 14.46 -0.25 -0.47
CA LEU A 209 15.40 -1.33 -0.76
C LEU A 209 16.80 -0.78 -0.99
N LYS A 210 16.96 0.25 -1.83
CA LYS A 210 18.25 0.88 -2.14
C LYS A 210 18.94 1.50 -0.92
N THR A 211 18.16 2.03 0.02
CA THR A 211 18.66 2.62 1.26
C THR A 211 18.91 1.59 2.37
N GLY A 212 18.56 0.32 2.13
CA GLY A 212 18.74 -0.76 3.10
C GLY A 212 17.70 -0.79 4.23
N VAL A 213 16.69 0.10 4.22
CA VAL A 213 15.63 0.12 5.24
C VAL A 213 14.86 -1.18 5.25
N ILE A 214 14.49 -1.72 4.08
CA ILE A 214 13.74 -2.99 3.98
C ILE A 214 14.49 -4.13 4.68
N SER A 215 15.81 -4.20 4.50
CA SER A 215 16.64 -5.25 5.13
C SER A 215 16.63 -5.17 6.66
N GLN A 216 16.40 -3.98 7.21
CA GLN A 216 16.40 -3.75 8.65
C GLN A 216 15.02 -4.03 9.28
N ILE A 217 13.94 -3.56 8.65
CA ILE A 217 12.61 -3.58 9.25
C ILE A 217 11.69 -4.67 8.68
N TRP A 218 11.91 -5.07 7.41
CA TRP A 218 11.12 -6.09 6.70
C TRP A 218 12.02 -7.11 6.00
N PRO A 219 12.87 -7.84 6.73
CA PRO A 219 13.87 -8.75 6.16
C PRO A 219 13.25 -9.85 5.28
N GLU A 220 12.00 -10.26 5.58
CA GLU A 220 11.26 -11.22 4.77
C GLU A 220 11.08 -10.74 3.31
N LEU A 221 10.88 -9.43 3.13
CA LEU A 221 10.74 -8.81 1.82
C LEU A 221 12.10 -8.64 1.14
N ALA A 222 13.15 -8.29 1.90
CA ALA A 222 14.50 -8.12 1.36
C ALA A 222 15.06 -9.42 0.75
N MET A 223 14.64 -10.58 1.25
CA MET A 223 15.06 -11.89 0.72
C MET A 223 14.57 -12.10 -0.72
N MET A 224 13.47 -11.49 -1.14
CA MET A 224 12.91 -11.64 -2.48
C MET A 224 13.82 -11.06 -3.56
N ASP A 225 14.65 -10.06 -3.25
CA ASP A 225 15.62 -9.47 -4.19
C ASP A 225 16.80 -10.39 -4.52
N ARG A 226 16.99 -11.46 -3.74
CA ARG A 226 18.07 -12.44 -3.92
C ARG A 226 17.64 -13.67 -4.72
N VAL A 227 16.38 -13.75 -5.13
CA VAL A 227 15.80 -14.93 -5.80
C VAL A 227 15.53 -14.59 -7.26
N ASP A 228 16.27 -15.25 -8.14
CA ASP A 228 16.11 -15.05 -9.58
C ASP A 228 14.89 -15.82 -10.12
N HIS A 229 14.17 -15.21 -11.03
CA HIS A 229 13.14 -15.82 -11.86
C HIS A 229 13.71 -16.44 -13.14
N SER A 230 12.95 -17.32 -13.76
CA SER A 230 13.20 -17.74 -15.15
C SER A 230 13.13 -16.54 -16.08
N LYS A 231 14.23 -16.24 -16.77
CA LYS A 231 14.33 -15.09 -17.70
C LYS A 231 13.36 -15.18 -18.90
N GLU A 232 12.86 -16.35 -19.22
CA GLU A 232 11.97 -16.58 -20.36
C GLU A 232 10.63 -15.85 -20.21
N PHE A 233 10.05 -15.82 -18.99
CA PHE A 233 8.75 -15.21 -18.72
C PHE A 233 8.82 -13.97 -17.83
N HIS A 234 9.98 -13.74 -17.20
CA HIS A 234 10.21 -12.71 -16.20
C HIS A 234 11.50 -11.93 -16.52
N PRO A 235 11.48 -11.07 -17.55
CA PRO A 235 12.66 -10.32 -17.99
C PRO A 235 13.15 -9.32 -16.95
N GLU A 236 12.29 -8.93 -15.99
CA GLU A 236 12.62 -8.12 -14.83
C GLU A 236 13.69 -8.74 -13.94
N GLY A 237 13.84 -10.08 -13.97
CA GLY A 237 15.01 -10.83 -13.51
C GLY A 237 14.88 -11.45 -12.13
N ASN A 238 14.20 -10.84 -11.14
CA ASN A 238 14.07 -11.43 -9.81
C ASN A 238 12.67 -11.25 -9.20
N VAL A 239 12.40 -11.98 -8.11
CA VAL A 239 11.08 -12.00 -7.42
C VAL A 239 10.68 -10.62 -6.94
N TRP A 240 11.61 -9.83 -6.41
CA TRP A 240 11.32 -8.48 -5.95
C TRP A 240 10.85 -7.56 -7.07
N ARG A 241 11.60 -7.52 -8.18
CA ARG A 241 11.27 -6.66 -9.33
C ARG A 241 9.94 -7.06 -9.94
N HIS A 242 9.69 -8.36 -10.08
CA HIS A 242 8.40 -8.87 -10.51
C HIS A 242 7.27 -8.36 -9.60
N THR A 243 7.42 -8.53 -8.27
CA THR A 243 6.44 -8.06 -7.30
C THR A 243 6.19 -6.56 -7.43
N MET A 244 7.23 -5.75 -7.59
CA MET A 244 7.09 -4.30 -7.81
C MET A 244 6.33 -3.98 -9.10
N GLU A 245 6.58 -4.71 -10.17
CA GLU A 245 5.88 -4.51 -11.45
C GLU A 245 4.38 -4.81 -11.33
N THR A 246 3.95 -5.82 -10.54
CA THR A 246 2.52 -6.15 -10.37
C THR A 246 1.69 -4.97 -9.89
N PHE A 247 2.27 -4.08 -9.07
CA PHE A 247 1.57 -2.90 -8.55
C PHE A 247 1.10 -1.93 -9.63
N ARG A 248 1.79 -1.86 -10.76
CA ARG A 248 1.47 -0.96 -11.88
C ARG A 248 0.18 -1.35 -12.59
N TYR A 249 -0.24 -2.59 -12.44
CA TYR A 249 -1.44 -3.13 -13.11
C TYR A 249 -2.69 -3.07 -12.23
N ARG A 250 -2.63 -2.59 -10.99
CA ARG A 250 -3.82 -2.41 -10.15
C ARG A 250 -4.76 -1.37 -10.76
N LYS A 251 -6.05 -1.65 -10.79
CA LYS A 251 -7.07 -0.70 -11.25
C LYS A 251 -7.27 0.46 -10.28
N LYS A 252 -7.09 0.20 -9.00
CA LYS A 252 -7.16 1.18 -7.91
C LYS A 252 -6.29 0.71 -6.74
N PRO A 253 -5.79 1.64 -5.93
CA PRO A 253 -5.15 1.28 -4.66
C PRO A 253 -6.17 0.61 -3.72
N ASP A 254 -5.85 -0.60 -3.29
CA ASP A 254 -6.62 -1.39 -2.33
C ASP A 254 -5.64 -2.09 -1.40
N LEU A 255 -5.80 -1.94 -0.09
CA LEU A 255 -4.84 -2.45 0.88
C LEU A 255 -4.73 -3.98 0.84
N LEU A 256 -5.89 -4.66 0.79
CA LEU A 256 -5.91 -6.12 0.85
C LEU A 256 -5.31 -6.75 -0.42
N LEU A 257 -5.68 -6.24 -1.60
CA LEU A 257 -5.06 -6.62 -2.87
C LEU A 257 -3.55 -6.38 -2.83
N SER A 258 -3.14 -5.21 -2.34
CA SER A 258 -1.73 -4.80 -2.33
C SER A 258 -0.89 -5.63 -1.37
N LEU A 259 -1.43 -6.02 -0.20
CA LEU A 259 -0.79 -6.98 0.69
C LEU A 259 -0.66 -8.36 0.03
N GLY A 260 -1.71 -8.80 -0.67
CA GLY A 260 -1.67 -10.02 -1.48
C GLY A 260 -0.56 -9.97 -2.53
N LEU A 261 -0.50 -8.90 -3.33
CA LEU A 261 0.55 -8.68 -4.35
C LEU A 261 1.95 -8.62 -3.74
N LEU A 262 2.12 -7.91 -2.61
CA LEU A 262 3.43 -7.81 -1.94
C LEU A 262 3.97 -9.17 -1.51
N LEU A 263 3.10 -10.07 -1.09
CA LEU A 263 3.47 -11.31 -0.41
C LEU A 263 3.25 -12.57 -1.25
N HIS A 264 2.60 -12.51 -2.43
CA HIS A 264 2.21 -13.71 -3.20
C HIS A 264 3.40 -14.63 -3.49
N ASP A 265 4.52 -14.06 -3.83
CA ASP A 265 5.75 -14.77 -4.21
C ASP A 265 6.82 -14.82 -3.11
N SER A 266 6.54 -14.31 -1.91
CA SER A 266 7.51 -14.30 -0.80
C SER A 266 8.01 -15.69 -0.40
N GLY A 267 7.22 -16.72 -0.64
CA GLY A 267 7.58 -18.11 -0.37
C GLY A 267 8.67 -18.66 -1.29
N LYS A 268 8.93 -18.05 -2.45
CA LYS A 268 10.03 -18.45 -3.34
C LYS A 268 11.39 -18.33 -2.67
N SER A 269 11.54 -17.41 -1.73
CA SER A 269 12.76 -17.24 -0.94
C SER A 269 13.05 -18.40 0.02
N PHE A 270 12.06 -19.25 0.28
CA PHE A 270 12.12 -20.36 1.23
C PHE A 270 11.89 -21.73 0.57
N SER A 271 11.60 -21.76 -0.74
CA SER A 271 11.41 -23.00 -1.47
C SER A 271 12.72 -23.50 -2.08
N GLU A 272 12.87 -24.81 -2.19
CA GLU A 272 13.97 -25.39 -2.95
C GLU A 272 13.74 -25.13 -4.44
N SER A 273 14.74 -24.53 -5.09
CA SER A 273 14.71 -24.37 -6.55
C SER A 273 15.06 -25.71 -7.19
N THR A 274 14.07 -26.41 -7.73
CA THR A 274 14.31 -27.55 -8.61
C THR A 274 14.68 -27.06 -10.01
N GLY A 275 15.41 -27.86 -10.80
CA GLY A 275 15.88 -27.47 -12.14
C GLY A 275 14.77 -26.78 -12.96
N ASN A 276 15.14 -25.76 -13.76
CA ASN A 276 14.26 -24.82 -14.47
C ASN A 276 13.55 -23.76 -13.62
N HIS A 277 14.10 -23.35 -12.47
CA HIS A 277 13.55 -22.31 -11.58
C HIS A 277 12.08 -22.58 -11.17
N ARG A 278 11.73 -23.86 -10.94
CA ARG A 278 10.48 -24.23 -10.31
C ARG A 278 10.60 -24.14 -8.81
N PHE A 279 9.66 -23.42 -8.21
CA PHE A 279 9.58 -23.19 -6.76
C PHE A 279 8.39 -24.00 -6.21
N ASP A 280 8.67 -25.26 -5.82
CA ASP A 280 7.61 -26.13 -5.30
C ASP A 280 7.11 -25.61 -3.94
N LYS A 281 5.78 -25.65 -3.75
CA LYS A 281 5.09 -25.20 -2.52
C LYS A 281 5.33 -23.74 -2.13
N HIS A 282 5.77 -22.87 -3.06
CA HIS A 282 6.00 -21.47 -2.72
C HIS A 282 4.72 -20.74 -2.24
N ALA A 283 3.55 -21.15 -2.72
CA ALA A 283 2.28 -20.54 -2.29
C ALA A 283 1.96 -20.85 -0.82
N GLU A 284 2.19 -22.10 -0.38
CA GLU A 284 2.02 -22.50 1.02
C GLU A 284 3.06 -21.82 1.91
N LEU A 285 4.34 -21.86 1.52
CA LEU A 285 5.42 -21.20 2.26
C LEU A 285 5.20 -19.69 2.33
N GLY A 286 4.73 -19.06 1.23
CA GLY A 286 4.37 -17.64 1.18
C GLY A 286 3.22 -17.30 2.12
N ALA A 287 2.22 -18.17 2.24
CA ALA A 287 1.13 -17.98 3.18
C ALA A 287 1.62 -17.98 4.64
N ASP A 288 2.60 -18.83 4.97
CA ASP A 288 3.22 -18.85 6.30
C ASP A 288 4.10 -17.62 6.55
N VAL A 289 4.80 -17.12 5.51
CA VAL A 289 5.53 -15.85 5.58
C VAL A 289 4.56 -14.70 5.84
N ALA A 290 3.44 -14.65 5.10
CA ALA A 290 2.42 -13.63 5.25
C ALA A 290 1.84 -13.58 6.68
N ILE A 291 1.52 -14.74 7.26
CA ILE A 291 1.03 -14.82 8.64
C ILE A 291 2.06 -14.22 9.62
N ARG A 292 3.33 -14.64 9.54
CA ARG A 292 4.38 -14.16 10.46
C ARG A 292 4.62 -12.66 10.30
N PHE A 293 4.74 -12.17 9.06
CA PHE A 293 4.97 -10.78 8.73
C PHE A 293 3.83 -9.87 9.25
N LEU A 294 2.58 -10.24 8.96
CA LEU A 294 1.42 -9.42 9.33
C LEU A 294 1.12 -9.48 10.84
N ASN A 295 1.35 -10.63 11.50
CA ASN A 295 1.26 -10.72 12.97
C ASN A 295 2.30 -9.82 13.64
N ARG A 296 3.55 -9.82 13.18
CA ARG A 296 4.61 -8.95 13.69
C ARG A 296 4.23 -7.47 13.58
N LEU A 297 3.59 -7.08 12.48
CA LEU A 297 3.09 -5.73 12.24
C LEU A 297 1.72 -5.46 12.89
N ARG A 298 1.19 -6.39 13.70
CA ARG A 298 -0.07 -6.24 14.44
C ARG A 298 -1.29 -5.93 13.57
N PHE A 299 -1.38 -6.53 12.38
CA PHE A 299 -2.61 -6.50 11.60
C PHE A 299 -3.72 -7.30 12.29
N SER A 300 -4.98 -6.99 11.96
CA SER A 300 -6.12 -7.73 12.50
C SER A 300 -6.11 -9.19 12.01
N SER A 301 -6.63 -10.12 12.83
CA SER A 301 -6.77 -11.53 12.45
C SER A 301 -7.60 -11.70 11.17
N SER A 302 -8.60 -10.84 10.94
CA SER A 302 -9.39 -10.82 9.71
C SER A 302 -8.52 -10.47 8.49
N THR A 303 -7.67 -9.44 8.58
CA THR A 303 -6.75 -9.06 7.50
C THR A 303 -5.76 -10.18 7.22
N ILE A 304 -5.16 -10.75 8.28
CA ILE A 304 -4.20 -11.85 8.16
C ILE A 304 -4.81 -13.06 7.45
N SER A 305 -6.00 -13.50 7.85
CA SER A 305 -6.68 -14.64 7.23
C SER A 305 -7.01 -14.40 5.76
N LYS A 306 -7.45 -13.18 5.41
CA LYS A 306 -7.74 -12.81 4.02
C LYS A 306 -6.48 -12.80 3.16
N VAL A 307 -5.38 -12.21 3.64
CA VAL A 307 -4.10 -12.18 2.90
C VAL A 307 -3.52 -13.58 2.77
N GLN A 308 -3.57 -14.39 3.84
CA GLN A 308 -3.17 -15.80 3.81
C GLN A 308 -3.92 -16.55 2.70
N TYR A 309 -5.24 -16.36 2.61
CA TYR A 309 -6.05 -16.97 1.55
C TYR A 309 -5.60 -16.54 0.16
N LEU A 310 -5.36 -15.24 -0.07
CA LEU A 310 -4.90 -14.71 -1.36
C LEU A 310 -3.55 -15.31 -1.74
N VAL A 311 -2.58 -15.29 -0.83
CA VAL A 311 -1.22 -15.81 -1.09
C VAL A 311 -1.24 -17.32 -1.34
N ARG A 312 -1.96 -18.08 -0.50
CA ARG A 312 -2.03 -19.54 -0.63
C ARG A 312 -2.67 -20.00 -1.94
N ASN A 313 -3.63 -19.24 -2.45
CA ASN A 313 -4.43 -19.63 -3.62
C ASN A 313 -4.05 -18.85 -4.88
N HIS A 314 -2.99 -18.01 -4.90
CA HIS A 314 -2.70 -17.12 -6.03
C HIS A 314 -2.50 -17.87 -7.36
N MET A 315 -2.04 -19.13 -7.31
CA MET A 315 -1.89 -19.99 -8.50
C MET A 315 -3.20 -20.68 -8.92
N MET A 316 -4.24 -20.69 -8.08
CA MET A 316 -5.49 -21.41 -8.37
C MET A 316 -6.21 -20.90 -9.62
N PRO A 317 -6.30 -19.59 -9.89
CA PRO A 317 -6.95 -19.10 -11.11
C PRO A 317 -6.35 -19.69 -12.38
N ALA A 318 -5.02 -19.83 -12.48
CA ALA A 318 -4.36 -20.43 -13.63
C ALA A 318 -4.79 -21.90 -13.89
N ALA A 319 -5.11 -22.63 -12.84
CA ALA A 319 -5.52 -24.03 -12.93
C ALA A 319 -7.05 -24.20 -13.15
N LEU A 320 -7.83 -23.17 -12.85
CA LEU A 320 -9.30 -23.22 -12.82
C LEU A 320 -9.94 -23.79 -14.10
N PRO A 321 -9.56 -23.40 -15.33
CA PRO A 321 -10.18 -23.92 -16.55
C PRO A 321 -9.95 -25.42 -16.76
N ARG A 322 -8.90 -25.99 -16.12
CA ARG A 322 -8.45 -27.38 -16.33
C ARG A 322 -8.86 -28.32 -15.21
N LEU A 323 -9.33 -27.79 -14.08
CA LEU A 323 -9.70 -28.58 -12.92
C LEU A 323 -11.22 -28.85 -12.89
N PRO A 324 -11.64 -30.05 -12.43
CA PRO A 324 -13.04 -30.34 -12.24
C PRO A 324 -13.64 -29.47 -11.10
N LEU A 325 -14.92 -29.09 -11.24
CA LEU A 325 -15.60 -28.19 -10.31
C LEU A 325 -15.53 -28.66 -8.86
N GLN A 326 -15.56 -29.98 -8.60
CA GLN A 326 -15.47 -30.54 -7.23
C GLN A 326 -14.19 -30.14 -6.49
N ARG A 327 -13.11 -29.84 -7.23
CA ARG A 327 -11.81 -29.39 -6.65
C ARG A 327 -11.69 -27.88 -6.52
N THR A 328 -12.54 -27.14 -7.22
CA THR A 328 -12.44 -25.66 -7.30
C THR A 328 -13.62 -24.94 -6.65
N GLN A 329 -14.69 -25.67 -6.35
CA GLN A 329 -15.95 -25.08 -5.86
C GLN A 329 -15.75 -24.25 -4.60
N GLU A 330 -15.06 -24.77 -3.58
CA GLU A 330 -14.80 -24.05 -2.33
C GLU A 330 -14.07 -22.72 -2.59
N THR A 331 -13.09 -22.72 -3.51
CA THR A 331 -12.37 -21.51 -3.90
C THR A 331 -13.27 -20.52 -4.63
N LEU A 332 -14.12 -21.01 -5.54
CA LEU A 332 -15.06 -20.19 -6.33
C LEU A 332 -16.18 -19.57 -5.47
N GLU A 333 -16.60 -20.27 -4.40
CA GLU A 333 -17.62 -19.81 -3.46
C GLU A 333 -17.08 -18.77 -2.47
N SER A 334 -15.77 -18.66 -2.35
CA SER A 334 -15.17 -17.68 -1.45
C SER A 334 -15.52 -16.25 -1.86
N SER A 335 -15.94 -15.43 -0.91
CA SER A 335 -16.15 -13.98 -1.14
C SER A 335 -14.86 -13.24 -1.56
N LEU A 336 -13.70 -13.85 -1.34
CA LEU A 336 -12.40 -13.32 -1.74
C LEU A 336 -12.00 -13.70 -3.16
N PHE A 337 -12.74 -14.60 -3.84
CA PHE A 337 -12.36 -15.06 -5.17
C PHE A 337 -12.28 -13.94 -6.22
N PRO A 338 -13.18 -12.93 -6.25
CA PRO A 338 -13.03 -11.79 -7.16
C PRO A 338 -11.72 -11.02 -6.94
N LEU A 339 -11.28 -10.88 -5.70
CA LEU A 339 -10.01 -10.22 -5.36
C LEU A 339 -8.81 -11.10 -5.73
N LEU A 340 -8.92 -12.41 -5.51
CA LEU A 340 -7.91 -13.39 -5.95
C LEU A 340 -7.74 -13.38 -7.48
N LEU A 341 -8.83 -13.26 -8.22
CA LEU A 341 -8.80 -13.16 -9.68
C LEU A 341 -8.17 -11.84 -10.14
N GLU A 342 -8.38 -10.74 -9.43
CA GLU A 342 -7.72 -9.46 -9.70
C GLU A 342 -6.22 -9.51 -9.36
N LEU A 343 -5.82 -10.18 -8.27
CA LEU A 343 -4.42 -10.45 -7.95
C LEU A 343 -3.76 -11.20 -9.11
N TYR A 344 -4.37 -12.31 -9.55
CA TYR A 344 -3.88 -13.10 -10.68
C TYR A 344 -3.78 -12.27 -11.96
N ARG A 345 -4.73 -11.37 -12.23
CA ARG A 345 -4.66 -10.47 -13.38
C ARG A 345 -3.44 -9.55 -13.33
N CYS A 346 -3.14 -8.99 -12.15
CA CYS A 346 -1.97 -8.12 -11.97
C CYS A 346 -0.66 -8.91 -12.16
N ASP A 347 -0.62 -10.13 -11.65
CA ASP A 347 0.52 -11.04 -11.77
C ASP A 347 0.76 -11.43 -13.25
N GLU A 348 -0.26 -11.92 -13.97
CA GLU A 348 -0.14 -12.25 -15.40
C GLU A 348 0.22 -11.02 -16.26
N ALA A 349 -0.37 -9.85 -15.96
CA ALA A 349 -0.11 -8.63 -16.72
C ALA A 349 1.34 -8.12 -16.54
N SER A 350 2.01 -8.46 -15.44
CA SER A 350 3.41 -8.11 -15.18
C SER A 350 4.40 -9.05 -15.88
N SER A 351 3.91 -10.14 -16.47
CA SER A 351 4.70 -11.10 -17.25
C SER A 351 4.52 -10.93 -18.74
N TYR A 352 5.44 -11.47 -19.55
CA TYR A 352 5.29 -11.48 -21.03
C TYR A 352 4.28 -12.51 -21.56
N LYS A 353 3.63 -13.27 -20.69
CA LYS A 353 2.65 -14.30 -21.11
C LYS A 353 1.35 -13.73 -21.69
N GLY A 354 1.07 -12.45 -21.44
CA GLY A 354 -0.21 -11.84 -21.78
C GLY A 354 -1.34 -12.24 -20.83
N LEU A 355 -2.59 -11.88 -21.19
CA LEU A 355 -3.76 -12.05 -20.33
C LEU A 355 -4.71 -13.20 -20.75
N ASP A 356 -4.31 -14.05 -21.67
CA ASP A 356 -5.20 -15.10 -22.23
C ASP A 356 -5.65 -16.07 -21.14
N ASN A 357 -4.74 -16.54 -20.29
CA ASN A 357 -5.06 -17.41 -19.16
C ASN A 357 -6.00 -16.73 -18.15
N TYR A 358 -5.81 -15.43 -17.90
CA TYR A 358 -6.73 -14.67 -17.06
C TYR A 358 -8.14 -14.63 -17.64
N TYR A 359 -8.28 -14.39 -18.95
CA TYR A 359 -9.60 -14.35 -19.60
C TYR A 359 -10.30 -15.70 -19.57
N GLU A 360 -9.58 -16.81 -19.76
CA GLU A 360 -10.13 -18.16 -19.62
C GLU A 360 -10.64 -18.42 -18.19
N SER A 361 -9.86 -18.02 -17.18
CA SER A 361 -10.22 -18.16 -15.78
C SER A 361 -11.43 -17.30 -15.42
N ALA A 362 -11.47 -16.06 -15.90
CA ALA A 362 -12.58 -15.14 -15.71
C ALA A 362 -13.87 -15.66 -16.37
N ALA A 363 -13.77 -16.23 -17.60
CA ALA A 363 -14.89 -16.85 -18.29
C ALA A 363 -15.43 -18.07 -17.51
N THR A 364 -14.54 -18.91 -16.97
CA THR A 364 -14.89 -20.07 -16.14
C THR A 364 -15.67 -19.61 -14.89
N TYR A 365 -15.18 -18.58 -14.19
CA TYR A 365 -15.88 -18.02 -13.04
C TYR A 365 -17.25 -17.41 -13.38
N GLN A 366 -17.34 -16.67 -14.48
CA GLN A 366 -18.61 -16.11 -14.94
C GLN A 366 -19.63 -17.21 -15.27
N ASN A 367 -19.20 -18.31 -15.92
CA ASN A 367 -20.04 -19.45 -16.19
C ASN A 367 -20.53 -20.11 -14.91
N TYR A 368 -19.65 -20.29 -13.92
CA TYR A 368 -20.01 -20.80 -12.61
C TYR A 368 -21.12 -19.93 -11.97
N LEU A 369 -20.96 -18.60 -11.92
CA LEU A 369 -21.94 -17.68 -11.35
C LEU A 369 -23.28 -17.71 -12.09
N ARG A 370 -23.27 -17.88 -13.43
CA ARG A 370 -24.51 -18.03 -14.20
C ARG A 370 -25.26 -19.32 -13.87
N HIS A 371 -24.54 -20.43 -13.66
CA HIS A 371 -25.15 -21.71 -13.30
C HIS A 371 -25.68 -21.69 -11.87
N MET A 372 -24.96 -21.08 -10.91
CA MET A 372 -25.41 -20.92 -9.53
C MET A 372 -26.73 -20.12 -9.41
N LYS A 373 -26.94 -19.14 -10.29
CA LYS A 373 -28.18 -18.36 -10.33
C LYS A 373 -29.34 -19.08 -11.07
N ASN A 374 -29.08 -20.19 -11.74
CA ASN A 374 -30.07 -20.90 -12.52
C ASN A 374 -30.69 -22.04 -11.70
N PRO A 375 -31.97 -21.95 -11.26
CA PRO A 375 -32.60 -22.97 -10.41
C PRO A 375 -32.77 -24.34 -11.11
N TYR A 376 -32.55 -24.43 -12.40
CA TYR A 376 -32.69 -25.65 -13.21
C TYR A 376 -31.35 -26.32 -13.56
N ARG A 377 -30.23 -25.78 -13.07
CA ARG A 377 -28.89 -26.32 -13.34
C ARG A 377 -28.08 -26.45 -12.06
N ALA A 378 -27.27 -27.50 -11.99
CA ALA A 378 -26.23 -27.62 -10.97
C ALA A 378 -25.08 -26.62 -11.27
N ALA A 379 -24.20 -26.40 -10.28
CA ALA A 379 -23.06 -25.49 -10.41
C ALA A 379 -22.10 -25.89 -11.56
N ASP A 380 -22.04 -27.16 -11.95
CA ASP A 380 -21.27 -27.68 -13.09
C ASP A 380 -22.00 -27.50 -14.44
N GLY A 381 -23.14 -26.83 -14.48
CA GLY A 381 -23.94 -26.56 -15.66
C GLY A 381 -24.85 -27.69 -16.14
N LYS A 382 -24.85 -28.86 -15.48
CA LYS A 382 -25.76 -29.98 -15.81
C LYS A 382 -27.19 -29.65 -15.42
N LYS A 383 -28.16 -30.12 -16.20
CA LYS A 383 -29.57 -29.99 -15.87
C LYS A 383 -29.87 -30.79 -14.58
N LEU A 384 -30.54 -30.16 -13.64
CA LEU A 384 -31.05 -30.85 -12.48
C LEU A 384 -32.22 -31.75 -12.92
N ASP A 385 -32.17 -33.03 -12.60
CA ASP A 385 -33.26 -33.95 -12.85
C ASP A 385 -34.49 -33.52 -12.05
N LYS A 386 -35.69 -33.50 -12.71
CA LYS A 386 -36.97 -33.09 -12.12
C LYS A 386 -37.43 -33.97 -10.91
N LYS A 387 -36.67 -34.99 -10.52
CA LYS A 387 -37.02 -35.97 -9.46
C LYS A 387 -36.47 -35.67 -8.07
N ARG A 388 -35.81 -34.52 -7.83
CA ARG A 388 -35.39 -34.10 -6.48
C ARG A 388 -36.10 -32.79 -6.09
N ARG A 389 -37.40 -32.86 -5.91
CA ARG A 389 -38.17 -31.91 -5.13
C ARG A 389 -38.80 -32.67 -3.95
#